data_4d9aa254aae21e68215a21270e3522d6
#
_entry.id   4d9aa254aae21e68215a21270e3522d6
#
_cell.length_a   1.000
_cell.length_b   1.000
_cell.length_c   1.000
_cell.angle_alpha   90.00
_cell.angle_beta   90.00
_cell.angle_gamma   90.00
#
_symmetry.space_group_name_H-M   'P 1'
#
loop_
_entity.id
_entity.type
_entity.pdbx_description
1 polymer ?
#
loop_
_entity_poly.entity_id
_entity_poly.type
_entity_poly.pdbx_seq_one_letter_code
_entity_poly.pdbx_strand_id
1 'polypeptide(L)'
;GWRPEDVDIIINTHLHYDHCGQNCRMPNAKIYVQCAEWEAACHPTPYERQYYHPEDYSKSRVNYFRWRFVDGDEEILPGLLLMLTPGHTRGSQSVLLDTAEGTLCFPGDTITSRINLEHGLEPSIVVNDKQLFESMEKIRRVSQRIVFSHDAGIVTGMRSGFYEVPEL
;
A
#
# COMPACT_ATOMS: atom_id res chain seq x y z
N GLY A 1 -16.49 -19.18 -5.30
CA GLY A 1 -15.89 -17.90 -5.00
C GLY A 1 -15.13 -17.98 -3.68
N TRP A 2 -14.23 -17.05 -3.45
CA TRP A 2 -13.47 -16.94 -2.21
C TRP A 2 -14.36 -16.40 -1.07
N ARG A 3 -14.17 -16.91 0.13
CA ARG A 3 -14.80 -16.40 1.36
C ARG A 3 -13.74 -15.61 2.17
N PRO A 4 -14.13 -14.70 3.05
CA PRO A 4 -13.19 -13.98 3.93
C PRO A 4 -12.28 -14.91 4.76
N GLU A 5 -12.79 -16.07 5.16
CA GLU A 5 -12.05 -17.08 5.94
C GLU A 5 -10.95 -17.79 5.12
N ASP A 6 -11.02 -17.71 3.80
CA ASP A 6 -10.06 -18.35 2.88
C ASP A 6 -8.85 -17.43 2.59
N VAL A 7 -8.81 -16.21 3.17
CA VAL A 7 -7.71 -15.26 3.03
C VAL A 7 -6.65 -15.52 4.10
N ASP A 8 -5.43 -15.85 3.69
CA ASP A 8 -4.30 -16.15 4.58
C ASP A 8 -3.42 -14.93 4.89
N ILE A 9 -3.35 -13.99 3.95
CA ILE A 9 -2.46 -12.82 4.03
C ILE A 9 -3.22 -11.55 3.64
N ILE A 10 -3.09 -10.53 4.48
CA ILE A 10 -3.43 -9.14 4.17
C ILE A 10 -2.14 -8.34 4.21
N ILE A 11 -1.94 -7.45 3.24
CA ILE A 11 -0.86 -6.49 3.23
C ILE A 11 -1.49 -5.11 3.24
N ASN A 12 -1.32 -4.36 4.31
CA ASN A 12 -1.70 -2.97 4.36
C ASN A 12 -0.56 -2.13 3.80
N THR A 13 -0.82 -1.41 2.71
CA THR A 13 0.13 -0.43 2.19
C THR A 13 0.39 0.68 3.20
N HIS A 14 -0.65 1.07 3.92
CA HIS A 14 -0.65 1.97 5.07
C HIS A 14 -1.95 1.81 5.88
N LEU A 15 -2.10 2.54 6.99
CA LEU A 15 -3.21 2.35 7.92
C LEU A 15 -4.27 3.47 7.89
N HIS A 16 -4.41 4.22 6.80
CA HIS A 16 -5.58 5.06 6.62
C HIS A 16 -6.84 4.20 6.53
N TYR A 17 -7.96 4.73 7.00
CA TYR A 17 -9.22 4.00 7.22
C TYR A 17 -9.75 3.26 5.97
N ASP A 18 -9.56 3.83 4.79
CA ASP A 18 -10.00 3.27 3.50
C ASP A 18 -9.13 2.10 3.01
N HIS A 19 -7.93 1.92 3.58
CA HIS A 19 -7.00 0.83 3.26
C HIS A 19 -7.00 -0.30 4.31
N CYS A 20 -7.32 -0.01 5.58
CA CYS A 20 -7.25 -1.02 6.65
C CYS A 20 -8.60 -1.34 7.33
N GLY A 21 -9.64 -0.53 7.11
CA GLY A 21 -10.91 -0.61 7.85
C GLY A 21 -11.67 -1.93 7.73
N GLN A 22 -11.32 -2.80 6.79
CA GLN A 22 -11.95 -4.11 6.60
C GLN A 22 -11.09 -5.30 7.05
N ASN A 23 -9.93 -5.08 7.67
CA ASN A 23 -9.02 -6.15 8.13
C ASN A 23 -9.70 -7.16 9.08
N CYS A 24 -10.67 -6.70 9.87
CA CYS A 24 -11.41 -7.55 10.80
C CYS A 24 -12.29 -8.60 10.10
N ARG A 25 -12.64 -8.40 8.83
CA ARG A 25 -13.53 -9.31 8.09
C ARG A 25 -12.84 -10.58 7.61
N MET A 26 -11.51 -10.61 7.51
CA MET A 26 -10.72 -11.79 7.15
C MET A 26 -10.06 -12.38 8.41
N PRO A 27 -10.77 -13.23 9.19
CA PRO A 27 -10.38 -13.58 10.56
C PRO A 27 -9.09 -14.41 10.65
N ASN A 28 -8.74 -15.15 9.59
CA ASN A 28 -7.60 -16.06 9.57
C ASN A 28 -6.31 -15.42 9.04
N ALA A 29 -6.43 -14.28 8.34
CA ALA A 29 -5.29 -13.67 7.67
C ALA A 29 -4.24 -13.11 8.64
N LYS A 30 -2.96 -13.31 8.33
CA LYS A 30 -1.84 -12.52 8.89
C LYS A 30 -1.84 -11.15 8.20
N ILE A 31 -1.58 -10.09 8.96
CA ILE A 31 -1.67 -8.70 8.47
C ILE A 31 -0.28 -8.08 8.51
N TYR A 32 0.29 -7.80 7.35
CA TYR A 32 1.60 -7.20 7.23
C TYR A 32 1.50 -5.68 7.17
N VAL A 33 2.35 -5.00 7.94
CA VAL A 33 2.45 -3.54 8.00
C VAL A 33 3.86 -3.13 8.40
N GLN A 34 4.34 -1.98 7.92
CA GLN A 34 5.62 -1.43 8.35
C GLN A 34 5.57 -0.97 9.82
N CYS A 35 6.66 -1.18 10.57
CA CYS A 35 6.80 -0.68 11.94
C CYS A 35 6.57 0.83 12.02
N ALA A 36 7.16 1.59 11.08
CA ALA A 36 7.01 3.04 11.01
C ALA A 36 5.54 3.48 10.76
N GLU A 37 4.76 2.69 10.01
CA GLU A 37 3.34 2.96 9.79
C GLU A 37 2.51 2.70 11.04
N TRP A 38 2.80 1.61 11.73
CA TRP A 38 2.14 1.32 13.00
C TRP A 38 2.41 2.41 14.03
N GLU A 39 3.64 2.89 14.11
CA GLU A 39 4.01 4.01 15.00
C GLU A 39 3.28 5.29 14.60
N ALA A 40 3.22 5.60 13.29
CA ALA A 40 2.47 6.75 12.77
C ALA A 40 0.99 6.69 13.15
N ALA A 41 0.36 5.53 13.00
CA ALA A 41 -1.04 5.31 13.33
C ALA A 41 -1.33 5.40 14.83
N CYS A 42 -0.39 4.95 15.69
CA CYS A 42 -0.51 5.08 17.14
C CYS A 42 -0.26 6.51 17.65
N HIS A 43 0.60 7.28 16.97
CA HIS A 43 1.01 8.63 17.36
C HIS A 43 0.93 9.62 16.17
N PRO A 44 -0.28 9.80 15.59
CA PRO A 44 -0.45 10.66 14.43
C PRO A 44 -0.26 12.14 14.82
N THR A 45 0.29 12.91 13.91
CA THR A 45 0.27 14.38 14.04
C THR A 45 -1.17 14.91 13.97
N PRO A 46 -1.43 16.16 14.38
CA PRO A 46 -2.77 16.75 14.26
C PRO A 46 -3.34 16.70 12.85
N TYR A 47 -2.49 16.84 11.80
CA TYR A 47 -2.89 16.75 10.41
C TYR A 47 -3.27 15.33 9.99
N GLU A 48 -2.47 14.33 10.38
CA GLU A 48 -2.67 12.92 10.01
C GLU A 48 -3.86 12.27 10.74
N ARG A 49 -4.21 12.76 11.94
CA ARG A 49 -5.20 12.15 12.85
C ARG A 49 -6.56 11.87 12.20
N GLN A 50 -6.98 12.69 11.26
CA GLN A 50 -8.27 12.54 10.58
C GLN A 50 -8.34 11.33 9.64
N TYR A 51 -7.19 10.77 9.25
CA TYR A 51 -7.10 9.63 8.34
C TYR A 51 -6.91 8.29 9.06
N TYR A 52 -6.46 8.33 10.32
CA TYR A 52 -6.28 7.13 11.14
C TYR A 52 -7.48 6.91 12.05
N HIS A 53 -8.14 5.77 11.91
CA HIS A 53 -9.24 5.36 12.77
C HIS A 53 -8.77 4.23 13.70
N PRO A 54 -8.39 4.54 14.97
CA PRO A 54 -7.80 3.55 15.90
C PRO A 54 -8.66 2.29 16.09
N GLU A 55 -9.97 2.39 15.92
CA GLU A 55 -10.89 1.25 15.97
C GLU A 55 -10.60 0.20 14.91
N ASP A 56 -10.07 0.57 13.74
CA ASP A 56 -9.87 -0.36 12.62
C ASP A 56 -8.71 -1.34 12.87
N TYR A 57 -7.76 -0.97 13.71
CA TYR A 57 -6.62 -1.80 14.10
C TYR A 57 -6.56 -2.11 15.61
N SER A 58 -7.60 -1.71 16.38
CA SER A 58 -7.68 -1.99 17.80
C SER A 58 -7.86 -3.47 18.11
N LYS A 59 -7.47 -3.87 19.34
CA LYS A 59 -7.61 -5.26 19.82
C LYS A 59 -9.06 -5.76 19.81
N SER A 60 -10.03 -4.87 19.91
CA SER A 60 -11.46 -5.22 19.89
C SER A 60 -11.93 -5.70 18.51
N ARG A 61 -11.28 -5.31 17.42
CA ARG A 61 -11.63 -5.67 16.05
C ARG A 61 -10.63 -6.62 15.41
N VAL A 62 -9.34 -6.47 15.71
CA VAL A 62 -8.27 -7.27 15.11
C VAL A 62 -7.42 -7.89 16.21
N ASN A 63 -7.33 -9.22 16.22
CA ASN A 63 -6.45 -9.91 17.15
C ASN A 63 -4.99 -9.50 16.91
N TYR A 64 -4.32 -8.98 17.94
CA TYR A 64 -2.94 -8.48 17.84
C TYR A 64 -1.96 -9.52 17.32
N PHE A 65 -2.12 -10.78 17.63
CA PHE A 65 -1.24 -11.86 17.15
C PHE A 65 -1.29 -12.11 15.64
N ARG A 66 -2.21 -11.48 14.93
CA ARG A 66 -2.29 -11.54 13.47
C ARG A 66 -1.36 -10.55 12.79
N TRP A 67 -0.94 -9.49 13.48
CA TRP A 67 -0.04 -8.49 12.94
C TRP A 67 1.37 -9.05 12.72
N ARG A 68 1.96 -8.68 11.60
CA ARG A 68 3.34 -8.94 11.21
C ARG A 68 3.98 -7.60 10.87
N PHE A 69 4.92 -7.20 11.71
CA PHE A 69 5.62 -5.93 11.58
C PHE A 69 6.86 -6.13 10.73
N VAL A 70 6.98 -5.31 9.68
CA VAL A 70 8.10 -5.29 8.74
C VAL A 70 8.91 -4.02 8.99
N ASP A 71 10.23 -4.08 8.85
CA ASP A 71 11.10 -2.93 8.98
C ASP A 71 11.98 -2.81 7.72
N GLY A 72 11.52 -1.99 6.76
CA GLY A 72 12.14 -1.84 5.46
C GLY A 72 11.61 -2.79 4.40
N ASP A 73 12.47 -3.16 3.45
CA ASP A 73 12.11 -4.05 2.33
C ASP A 73 12.22 -5.52 2.78
N GLU A 74 11.17 -6.33 2.54
CA GLU A 74 11.13 -7.73 2.94
C GLU A 74 10.39 -8.59 1.94
N GLU A 75 11.00 -9.68 1.46
CA GLU A 75 10.34 -10.71 0.68
C GLU A 75 9.63 -11.69 1.61
N ILE A 76 8.30 -11.66 1.63
CA ILE A 76 7.48 -12.48 2.55
C ILE A 76 7.08 -13.85 2.00
N LEU A 77 7.11 -13.98 0.68
CA LEU A 77 6.97 -15.23 -0.08
C LEU A 77 7.83 -15.11 -1.36
N PRO A 78 8.26 -16.22 -1.97
CA PRO A 78 8.98 -16.17 -3.24
C PRO A 78 8.24 -15.33 -4.29
N GLY A 79 8.86 -14.24 -4.75
CA GLY A 79 8.29 -13.31 -5.70
C GLY A 79 7.26 -12.31 -5.14
N LEU A 80 7.06 -12.25 -3.82
CA LEU A 80 6.19 -11.28 -3.16
C LEU A 80 7.01 -10.43 -2.18
N LEU A 81 7.38 -9.23 -2.62
CA LEU A 81 8.20 -8.28 -1.89
C LEU A 81 7.35 -7.13 -1.32
N LEU A 82 7.53 -6.83 -0.06
CA LEU A 82 7.08 -5.59 0.57
C LEU A 82 8.23 -4.59 0.48
N MET A 83 7.99 -3.44 -0.14
CA MET A 83 8.99 -2.41 -0.36
C MET A 83 8.59 -1.13 0.37
N LEU A 84 9.43 -0.65 1.29
CA LEU A 84 9.20 0.60 2.00
C LEU A 84 9.24 1.78 1.03
N THR A 85 8.14 2.53 0.95
CA THR A 85 7.94 3.68 0.04
C THR A 85 7.25 4.83 0.77
N PRO A 86 7.95 5.48 1.73
CA PRO A 86 7.40 6.53 2.57
C PRO A 86 7.16 7.83 1.79
N GLY A 87 6.34 8.71 2.38
CA GLY A 87 6.07 10.05 1.85
C GLY A 87 4.60 10.41 1.92
N HIS A 88 3.71 9.54 1.47
CA HIS A 88 2.26 9.68 1.71
C HIS A 88 1.96 9.55 3.20
N THR A 89 2.44 8.48 3.82
CA THR A 89 2.60 8.34 5.27
C THR A 89 4.06 8.05 5.61
N ARG A 90 4.40 8.04 6.90
CA ARG A 90 5.77 7.76 7.38
C ARG A 90 6.22 6.32 7.11
N GLY A 91 5.28 5.40 7.03
CA GLY A 91 5.53 3.98 6.84
C GLY A 91 4.78 3.36 5.66
N SER A 92 4.38 4.15 4.67
CA SER A 92 3.79 3.61 3.44
C SER A 92 4.71 2.58 2.80
N GLN A 93 4.13 1.49 2.31
CA GLN A 93 4.83 0.45 1.56
C GLN A 93 4.09 0.12 0.28
N SER A 94 4.85 -0.31 -0.72
CA SER A 94 4.35 -0.87 -1.97
C SER A 94 4.50 -2.38 -1.97
N VAL A 95 3.61 -3.08 -2.67
CA VAL A 95 3.69 -4.53 -2.85
C VAL A 95 4.17 -4.80 -4.27
N LEU A 96 5.25 -5.57 -4.39
CA LEU A 96 5.76 -6.04 -5.68
C LEU A 96 5.46 -7.53 -5.81
N LEU A 97 4.89 -7.92 -6.93
CA LEU A 97 4.59 -9.30 -7.27
C LEU A 97 5.27 -9.66 -8.58
N ASP A 98 6.18 -10.62 -8.54
CA ASP A 98 6.78 -11.17 -9.75
C ASP A 98 5.78 -12.03 -10.49
N THR A 99 5.62 -11.77 -11.77
CA THR A 99 4.73 -12.51 -12.66
C THR A 99 5.48 -12.94 -13.91
N ALA A 100 4.90 -13.87 -14.69
CA ALA A 100 5.47 -14.29 -15.98
C ALA A 100 5.61 -13.13 -16.99
N GLU A 101 4.91 -12.02 -16.77
CA GLU A 101 4.90 -10.84 -17.63
C GLU A 101 5.65 -9.64 -16.99
N GLY A 102 6.50 -9.91 -16.00
CA GLY A 102 7.27 -8.90 -15.26
C GLY A 102 6.67 -8.54 -13.90
N THR A 103 7.31 -7.58 -13.22
CA THR A 103 6.93 -7.19 -11.86
C THR A 103 5.71 -6.27 -11.87
N LEU A 104 4.66 -6.70 -11.18
CA LEU A 104 3.44 -5.93 -10.92
C LEU A 104 3.56 -5.24 -9.56
N CYS A 105 3.29 -3.94 -9.53
CA CYS A 105 3.33 -3.13 -8.31
C CYS A 105 1.94 -2.65 -7.89
N PHE A 106 1.68 -2.73 -6.59
CA PHE A 106 0.56 -2.09 -5.91
C PHE A 106 1.14 -1.01 -4.97
N PRO A 107 1.25 0.23 -5.41
CA PRO A 107 1.96 1.28 -4.69
C PRO A 107 1.19 1.88 -3.50
N GLY A 108 -0.07 1.46 -3.30
CA GLY A 108 -0.97 2.17 -2.39
C GLY A 108 -1.07 3.65 -2.78
N ASP A 109 -1.02 4.52 -1.79
CA ASP A 109 -1.18 5.95 -2.02
C ASP A 109 0.13 6.72 -2.22
N THR A 110 1.24 5.99 -2.34
CA THR A 110 2.49 6.59 -2.87
C THR A 110 2.29 7.04 -4.32
N ILE A 111 1.48 6.29 -5.10
CA ILE A 111 1.06 6.64 -6.46
C ILE A 111 -0.43 6.27 -6.60
N THR A 112 -1.32 7.24 -6.44
CA THR A 112 -2.76 7.00 -6.41
C THR A 112 -3.36 6.80 -7.80
N SER A 113 -2.76 7.42 -8.83
CA SER A 113 -3.27 7.42 -10.19
C SER A 113 -2.17 7.66 -11.22
N ARG A 114 -2.47 7.40 -12.50
CA ARG A 114 -1.54 7.66 -13.61
C ARG A 114 -1.04 9.10 -13.67
N ILE A 115 -1.87 10.07 -13.29
CA ILE A 115 -1.54 11.51 -13.32
C ILE A 115 -0.29 11.80 -12.47
N ASN A 116 -0.12 11.09 -11.35
CA ASN A 116 1.07 11.26 -10.51
C ASN A 116 2.35 10.92 -11.29
N LEU A 117 2.34 9.85 -12.10
CA LEU A 117 3.49 9.44 -12.90
C LEU A 117 3.67 10.29 -14.17
N GLU A 118 2.58 10.54 -14.91
CA GLU A 118 2.62 11.21 -16.21
C GLU A 118 2.97 12.69 -16.08
N HIS A 119 2.54 13.33 -14.99
CA HIS A 119 2.72 14.77 -14.78
C HIS A 119 3.61 15.13 -13.58
N GLY A 120 4.16 14.13 -12.87
CA GLY A 120 4.99 14.35 -11.68
C GLY A 120 4.25 15.07 -10.55
N LEU A 121 2.94 14.77 -10.41
CA LEU A 121 2.10 15.40 -9.40
C LEU A 121 2.04 14.54 -8.13
N GLU A 122 1.95 15.21 -6.99
CA GLU A 122 1.72 14.57 -5.71
C GLU A 122 0.29 14.05 -5.58
N PRO A 123 0.05 12.95 -4.83
CA PRO A 123 -1.27 12.63 -4.33
C PRO A 123 -1.76 13.71 -3.34
N SER A 124 -3.06 13.69 -3.01
CA SER A 124 -3.69 14.74 -2.21
C SER A 124 -3.20 14.83 -0.75
N ILE A 125 -2.61 13.76 -0.22
CA ILE A 125 -2.12 13.67 1.17
C ILE A 125 -0.64 13.32 1.11
N VAL A 126 0.21 14.18 1.66
CA VAL A 126 1.66 14.00 1.70
C VAL A 126 2.19 14.49 3.03
N VAL A 127 2.94 13.65 3.75
CA VAL A 127 3.62 14.03 4.99
C VAL A 127 5.09 14.40 4.75
N ASN A 128 5.68 13.94 3.63
CA ASN A 128 7.04 14.27 3.22
C ASN A 128 7.17 14.17 1.70
N ASP A 129 7.18 15.31 1.03
CA ASP A 129 7.25 15.43 -0.43
C ASP A 129 8.54 14.83 -1.01
N LYS A 130 9.68 15.12 -0.39
CA LYS A 130 10.98 14.59 -0.84
C LYS A 130 10.99 13.06 -0.82
N GLN A 131 10.59 12.46 0.31
CA GLN A 131 10.51 10.99 0.41
C GLN A 131 9.51 10.41 -0.57
N LEU A 132 8.39 11.11 -0.80
CA LEU A 132 7.39 10.67 -1.76
C LEU A 132 7.98 10.55 -3.17
N PHE A 133 8.65 11.58 -3.67
CA PHE A 133 9.25 11.54 -5.00
C PHE A 133 10.38 10.51 -5.11
N GLU A 134 11.20 10.34 -4.08
CA GLU A 134 12.21 9.27 -4.01
C GLU A 134 11.55 7.89 -4.08
N SER A 135 10.41 7.70 -3.40
CA SER A 135 9.61 6.48 -3.42
C SER A 135 8.96 6.22 -4.78
N MET A 136 8.39 7.24 -5.41
CA MET A 136 7.83 7.14 -6.77
C MET A 136 8.89 6.71 -7.79
N GLU A 137 10.08 7.29 -7.72
CA GLU A 137 11.20 6.91 -8.58
C GLU A 137 11.70 5.48 -8.29
N LYS A 138 11.73 5.06 -7.02
CA LYS A 138 12.05 3.68 -6.62
C LYS A 138 11.05 2.71 -7.26
N ILE A 139 9.76 3.00 -7.20
CA ILE A 139 8.70 2.19 -7.80
C ILE A 139 8.87 2.11 -9.32
N ARG A 140 9.07 3.24 -10.02
CA ARG A 140 9.24 3.27 -11.48
C ARG A 140 10.38 2.40 -11.98
N ARG A 141 11.48 2.33 -11.23
CA ARG A 141 12.69 1.55 -11.64
C ARG A 141 12.49 0.04 -11.54
N VAL A 142 11.61 -0.44 -10.67
CA VAL A 142 11.47 -1.87 -10.40
C VAL A 142 10.17 -2.47 -10.96
N SER A 143 9.22 -1.63 -11.38
CA SER A 143 7.90 -2.08 -11.81
C SER A 143 7.75 -2.00 -13.32
N GLN A 144 7.24 -3.05 -13.94
CA GLN A 144 6.79 -3.02 -15.34
C GLN A 144 5.32 -2.60 -15.44
N ARG A 145 4.52 -2.93 -14.43
CA ARG A 145 3.08 -2.64 -14.38
C ARG A 145 2.67 -2.15 -13.00
N ILE A 146 1.70 -1.25 -12.96
CA ILE A 146 1.19 -0.67 -11.72
C ILE A 146 -0.33 -0.77 -11.67
N VAL A 147 -0.87 -1.17 -10.50
CA VAL A 147 -2.29 -1.11 -10.16
C VAL A 147 -2.49 0.03 -9.16
N PHE A 148 -3.13 1.10 -9.60
CA PHE A 148 -3.38 2.27 -8.77
C PHE A 148 -4.53 2.06 -7.78
N SER A 149 -4.45 2.72 -6.62
CA SER A 149 -5.47 2.66 -5.57
C SER A 149 -6.71 3.52 -5.89
N HIS A 150 -6.53 4.70 -6.48
CA HIS A 150 -7.57 5.72 -6.68
C HIS A 150 -7.71 6.21 -8.13
N ASP A 151 -7.35 5.41 -9.12
CA ASP A 151 -7.52 5.78 -10.54
C ASP A 151 -8.86 5.26 -11.09
N ALA A 152 -9.85 6.14 -11.20
CA ALA A 152 -11.15 5.81 -11.78
C ALA A 152 -11.06 5.32 -13.25
N GLY A 153 -9.98 5.64 -13.97
CA GLY A 153 -9.71 5.16 -15.32
C GLY A 153 -9.52 3.64 -15.40
N ILE A 154 -9.12 2.99 -14.29
CA ILE A 154 -9.04 1.53 -14.19
C ILE A 154 -10.43 0.90 -14.39
N VAL A 155 -11.47 1.53 -13.84
CA VAL A 155 -12.84 1.03 -13.91
C VAL A 155 -13.51 1.32 -15.26
N THR A 156 -13.13 2.42 -15.93
CA THR A 156 -13.87 2.94 -17.09
C THR A 156 -13.22 2.73 -18.44
N GLY A 157 -11.97 2.28 -18.54
CA GLY A 157 -11.28 2.26 -19.82
C GLY A 157 -10.09 1.34 -20.01
N MET A 158 -9.59 0.73 -18.97
CA MET A 158 -8.45 -0.19 -19.10
C MET A 158 -8.94 -1.62 -19.30
N ARG A 159 -8.64 -2.21 -20.44
CA ARG A 159 -8.93 -3.65 -20.72
C ARG A 159 -8.13 -4.59 -19.82
N SER A 160 -7.02 -4.13 -19.23
CA SER A 160 -6.08 -4.95 -18.45
C SER A 160 -6.13 -4.71 -16.94
N GLY A 161 -6.70 -3.62 -16.46
CA GLY A 161 -6.75 -3.29 -15.03
C GLY A 161 -5.42 -2.79 -14.43
N PHE A 162 -4.38 -2.55 -15.23
CA PHE A 162 -3.09 -2.03 -14.80
C PHE A 162 -2.49 -1.03 -15.82
N TYR A 163 -1.52 -0.27 -15.35
CA TYR A 163 -0.76 0.70 -16.13
C TYR A 163 0.60 0.11 -16.51
N GLU A 164 0.95 0.15 -17.80
CA GLU A 164 2.28 -0.22 -18.28
C GLU A 164 3.23 0.95 -18.01
N VAL A 165 4.32 0.69 -17.30
CA VAL A 165 5.35 1.69 -17.03
C VAL A 165 6.21 1.84 -18.30
N PRO A 166 6.32 3.04 -18.89
CA PRO A 166 7.19 3.26 -20.03
C PRO A 166 8.65 2.94 -19.70
N GLU A 167 9.37 2.33 -20.67
CA GLU A 167 10.81 2.14 -20.54
C GLU A 167 11.50 3.52 -20.38
N LEU A 168 12.49 3.58 -19.47
CA LEU A 168 13.25 4.80 -19.15
C LEU A 168 14.29 5.12 -20.23
#